data_3d755c46c1d8339f752b567184829c01
#
_entry.id   3d755c46c1d8339f752b567184829c01
#
_cell.length_a   1.000
_cell.length_b   1.000
_cell.length_c   1.000
_cell.angle_alpha   90.00
_cell.angle_beta   90.00
_cell.angle_gamma   90.00
#
_symmetry.space_group_name_H-M   'P 1'
#
loop_
_entity.id
_entity.type
_entity.pdbx_description
1 polymer ?
#
loop_
_entity_poly.entity_id
_entity_poly.type
_entity_poly.pdbx_seq_one_letter_code
_entity_poly.pdbx_strand_id
1 'polypeptide(L)'
;MPEEIAALDRRISQLKNYVVVLALLWAGTTGVWLMTVSPYAARAAQPQSLTVKRLAVVDEKGTERVVISAPLPEPIINGKRKKRDSPVSGMLIYDPKGNERGGYGTSDGGDLGALLTLDSENDQVFTAYANAGSGATVWVANEKHQNVVMSTHNTAVLEITHGKKVVYKQPPDAAALKQ
;
A
#
# COMPACT_ATOMS: atom_id res chain seq x y z
N MET A 1 62.37 53.34 -23.73
CA MET A 1 60.95 53.82 -23.73
C MET A 1 60.04 53.10 -24.73
N PRO A 2 60.28 53.01 -26.09
CA PRO A 2 59.33 52.25 -26.94
C PRO A 2 59.29 50.75 -26.71
N GLU A 3 60.37 50.08 -26.35
CA GLU A 3 60.48 48.67 -26.08
C GLU A 3 59.77 48.26 -24.79
N GLU A 4 59.79 49.08 -23.75
CA GLU A 4 59.09 48.84 -22.49
C GLU A 4 57.61 48.91 -22.68
N ILE A 5 57.09 49.84 -23.49
CA ILE A 5 55.65 49.94 -23.83
C ILE A 5 55.18 48.68 -24.58
N ALA A 6 55.96 48.20 -25.54
CA ALA A 6 55.68 47.01 -26.34
C ALA A 6 55.72 45.71 -25.47
N ALA A 7 56.55 45.67 -24.43
CA ALA A 7 56.59 44.56 -23.47
C ALA A 7 55.43 44.62 -22.54
N LEU A 8 54.95 45.81 -22.15
CA LEU A 8 53.80 46.01 -21.29
C LEU A 8 52.51 45.61 -22.04
N ASP A 9 52.35 45.98 -23.30
CA ASP A 9 51.19 45.59 -24.10
C ASP A 9 51.10 44.09 -24.34
N ARG A 10 52.22 43.41 -24.51
CA ARG A 10 52.23 41.92 -24.57
C ARG A 10 51.81 41.30 -23.29
N ARG A 11 52.21 41.78 -22.12
CA ARG A 11 51.78 41.27 -20.81
C ARG A 11 50.31 41.55 -20.57
N ILE A 12 49.80 42.71 -20.95
CA ILE A 12 48.38 43.05 -20.85
C ILE A 12 47.54 42.11 -21.73
N SER A 13 47.97 41.82 -22.96
CA SER A 13 47.31 40.89 -23.85
C SER A 13 47.30 39.48 -23.32
N GLN A 14 48.39 39.01 -22.73
CA GLN A 14 48.47 37.71 -22.06
C GLN A 14 47.52 37.63 -20.86
N LEU A 15 47.49 38.64 -20.00
CA LEU A 15 46.57 38.71 -18.86
C LEU A 15 45.10 38.69 -19.28
N LYS A 16 44.73 39.42 -20.33
CA LYS A 16 43.38 39.38 -20.91
C LYS A 16 43.00 37.96 -21.33
N ASN A 17 43.89 37.24 -22.01
CA ASN A 17 43.66 35.87 -22.44
C ASN A 17 43.48 34.93 -21.25
N TYR A 18 44.28 35.06 -20.19
CA TYR A 18 44.11 34.25 -18.95
C TYR A 18 42.78 34.51 -18.27
N VAL A 19 42.33 35.76 -18.19
CA VAL A 19 41.03 36.12 -17.60
C VAL A 19 39.88 35.51 -18.40
N VAL A 20 39.95 35.55 -19.73
CA VAL A 20 38.92 34.93 -20.58
C VAL A 20 38.86 33.40 -20.40
N VAL A 21 40.04 32.75 -20.38
CA VAL A 21 40.09 31.29 -20.16
C VAL A 21 39.53 30.89 -18.78
N LEU A 22 39.90 31.64 -17.73
CA LEU A 22 39.36 31.43 -16.39
C LEU A 22 37.86 31.63 -16.32
N ALA A 23 37.31 32.66 -16.98
CA ALA A 23 35.89 32.92 -17.04
C ALA A 23 35.12 31.78 -17.74
N LEU A 24 35.65 31.25 -18.85
CA LEU A 24 35.08 30.13 -19.58
C LEU A 24 35.09 28.82 -18.75
N LEU A 25 36.19 28.55 -18.04
CA LEU A 25 36.30 27.40 -17.15
C LEU A 25 35.28 27.51 -16.00
N TRP A 26 35.12 28.71 -15.43
CA TRP A 26 34.16 28.95 -14.36
C TRP A 26 32.71 28.79 -14.85
N ALA A 27 32.37 29.32 -16.02
CA ALA A 27 31.06 29.16 -16.64
C ALA A 27 30.76 27.68 -16.97
N GLY A 28 31.77 26.93 -17.45
CA GLY A 28 31.64 25.49 -17.72
C GLY A 28 31.40 24.68 -16.47
N THR A 29 32.13 24.95 -15.40
CA THR A 29 31.94 24.21 -14.12
C THR A 29 30.61 24.52 -13.44
N THR A 30 30.15 25.78 -13.47
CA THR A 30 28.82 26.14 -12.95
C THR A 30 27.68 25.55 -13.78
N GLY A 31 27.83 25.49 -15.11
CA GLY A 31 26.85 24.83 -16.00
C GLY A 31 26.70 23.33 -15.71
N VAL A 32 27.83 22.64 -15.56
CA VAL A 32 27.82 21.20 -15.19
C VAL A 32 27.19 21.01 -13.79
N TRP A 33 27.51 21.85 -12.82
CA TRP A 33 26.97 21.77 -11.48
C TRP A 33 25.45 21.99 -11.45
N LEU A 34 24.93 22.97 -12.20
CA LEU A 34 23.49 23.22 -12.35
C LEU A 34 22.75 22.05 -13.02
N MET A 35 23.38 21.36 -13.97
CA MET A 35 22.78 20.17 -14.62
C MET A 35 22.75 18.94 -13.69
N THR A 36 23.79 18.74 -12.86
CA THR A 36 23.87 17.58 -11.96
C THR A 36 23.02 17.71 -10.72
N VAL A 37 22.73 18.95 -10.25
CA VAL A 37 21.91 19.23 -9.05
C VAL A 37 20.49 19.68 -9.43
N SER A 38 20.13 19.67 -10.71
CA SER A 38 18.79 20.08 -11.15
C SER A 38 17.71 19.18 -10.54
N PRO A 39 16.70 19.74 -9.86
CA PRO A 39 15.58 18.96 -9.33
C PRO A 39 14.78 18.23 -10.40
N TYR A 40 14.95 18.61 -11.67
CA TYR A 40 14.38 17.91 -12.81
C TYR A 40 15.09 16.58 -13.12
N ALA A 41 16.41 16.48 -12.89
CA ALA A 41 17.15 15.22 -13.03
C ALA A 41 16.74 14.20 -11.95
N ALA A 42 16.48 14.66 -10.73
CA ALA A 42 15.98 13.82 -9.64
C ALA A 42 14.55 13.29 -9.91
N ARG A 43 13.70 14.05 -10.63
CA ARG A 43 12.35 13.61 -11.02
C ARG A 43 12.37 12.55 -12.13
N ALA A 44 13.33 12.61 -13.05
CA ALA A 44 13.45 11.62 -14.12
C ALA A 44 13.92 10.25 -13.64
N ALA A 45 14.49 10.17 -12.43
CA ALA A 45 15.01 8.94 -11.83
C ALA A 45 14.04 8.26 -10.85
N GLN A 46 12.80 8.76 -10.71
CA GLN A 46 11.81 8.06 -9.89
C GLN A 46 11.39 6.77 -10.60
N PRO A 47 11.54 5.60 -9.97
CA PRO A 47 11.10 4.36 -10.59
C PRO A 47 9.60 4.42 -10.82
N GLN A 48 9.16 4.13 -12.07
CA GLN A 48 7.75 4.09 -12.43
C GLN A 48 7.00 2.92 -11.75
N SER A 49 7.73 2.00 -11.17
CA SER A 49 7.21 0.86 -10.43
C SER A 49 8.11 0.55 -9.22
N LEU A 50 7.48 0.08 -8.13
CA LEU A 50 8.17 -0.41 -6.94
C LEU A 50 7.83 -1.89 -6.77
N THR A 51 8.83 -2.77 -6.86
CA THR A 51 8.67 -4.21 -6.60
C THR A 51 9.31 -4.55 -5.27
N VAL A 52 8.51 -4.92 -4.29
CA VAL A 52 8.94 -5.24 -2.94
C VAL A 52 8.20 -6.47 -2.42
N LYS A 53 8.80 -7.23 -1.52
CA LYS A 53 8.14 -8.35 -0.83
C LYS A 53 7.21 -7.87 0.27
N ARG A 54 7.50 -6.71 0.86
CA ARG A 54 6.73 -6.12 1.95
C ARG A 54 6.87 -4.60 1.91
N LEU A 55 5.73 -3.92 2.06
CA LEU A 55 5.65 -2.47 2.26
C LEU A 55 4.93 -2.21 3.59
N ALA A 56 5.49 -1.38 4.45
CA ALA A 56 4.85 -0.96 5.68
C ALA A 56 4.77 0.56 5.74
N VAL A 57 3.59 1.07 6.09
CA VAL A 57 3.37 2.47 6.45
C VAL A 57 3.33 2.54 7.97
N VAL A 58 4.20 3.36 8.55
CA VAL A 58 4.31 3.54 10.01
C VAL A 58 3.83 4.92 10.41
N ASP A 59 3.32 5.04 11.63
CA ASP A 59 3.02 6.34 12.24
C ASP A 59 4.28 6.99 12.83
N GLU A 60 4.13 8.19 13.42
CA GLU A 60 5.23 8.94 14.03
C GLU A 60 5.93 8.20 15.18
N LYS A 61 5.28 7.20 15.78
CA LYS A 61 5.82 6.37 16.86
C LYS A 61 6.51 5.11 16.34
N GLY A 62 6.50 4.89 15.02
CA GLY A 62 7.02 3.68 14.40
C GLY A 62 6.07 2.48 14.43
N THR A 63 4.80 2.67 14.83
CA THR A 63 3.79 1.60 14.80
C THR A 63 3.35 1.37 13.36
N GLU A 64 3.38 0.14 12.89
CA GLU A 64 2.85 -0.21 11.57
C GLU A 64 1.34 0.00 11.54
N ARG A 65 0.87 0.77 10.56
CA ARG A 65 -0.53 1.13 10.39
C ARG A 65 -1.14 0.47 9.16
N VAL A 66 -0.34 0.24 8.14
CA VAL A 66 -0.71 -0.53 6.93
C VAL A 66 0.47 -1.41 6.56
N VAL A 67 0.17 -2.67 6.26
CA VAL A 67 1.17 -3.62 5.74
C VAL A 67 0.62 -4.26 4.47
N ILE A 68 1.41 -4.21 3.40
CA ILE A 68 1.15 -4.95 2.15
C ILE A 68 2.25 -6.01 2.03
N SER A 69 1.89 -7.26 1.88
CA SER A 69 2.86 -8.36 1.84
C SER A 69 2.29 -9.62 1.20
N ALA A 70 3.18 -10.47 0.69
CA ALA A 70 2.87 -11.80 0.19
C ALA A 70 3.95 -12.80 0.70
N PRO A 71 3.60 -13.66 1.68
CA PRO A 71 2.35 -13.69 2.46
C PRO A 71 2.26 -12.56 3.51
N LEU A 72 1.06 -12.31 4.02
CA LEU A 72 0.82 -11.42 5.15
C LEU A 72 1.38 -12.01 6.46
N PRO A 73 1.81 -11.17 7.42
CA PRO A 73 2.22 -11.65 8.74
C PRO A 73 1.04 -12.28 9.50
N GLU A 74 1.36 -13.11 10.47
CA GLU A 74 0.38 -13.66 11.41
C GLU A 74 -0.33 -12.54 12.17
N PRO A 75 -1.68 -12.61 12.35
CA PRO A 75 -2.45 -11.55 12.99
C PRO A 75 -2.07 -11.37 14.46
N ILE A 76 -2.13 -10.11 14.91
CA ILE A 76 -2.00 -9.75 16.32
C ILE A 76 -3.40 -9.38 16.82
N ILE A 77 -3.98 -10.23 17.68
CA ILE A 77 -5.30 -10.04 18.27
C ILE A 77 -5.13 -9.94 19.79
N ASN A 78 -5.52 -8.80 20.35
CA ASN A 78 -5.34 -8.51 21.80
C ASN A 78 -3.90 -8.72 22.26
N GLY A 79 -2.92 -8.22 21.47
CA GLY A 79 -1.50 -8.30 21.77
C GLY A 79 -0.89 -9.70 21.62
N LYS A 80 -1.64 -10.70 21.16
CA LYS A 80 -1.16 -12.07 20.96
C LYS A 80 -1.15 -12.43 19.47
N ARG A 81 -0.03 -12.98 19.02
CA ARG A 81 0.11 -13.51 17.64
C ARG A 81 -0.68 -14.82 17.55
N LYS A 82 -1.55 -14.92 16.54
CA LYS A 82 -2.34 -16.12 16.24
C LYS A 82 -1.95 -16.66 14.87
N LYS A 83 -1.89 -17.98 14.74
CA LYS A 83 -1.65 -18.62 13.46
C LYS A 83 -2.89 -18.49 12.56
N ARG A 84 -2.68 -18.15 11.26
CA ARG A 84 -3.74 -18.22 10.24
C ARG A 84 -3.95 -19.67 9.82
N ASP A 85 -5.17 -20.03 9.47
CA ASP A 85 -5.49 -21.36 8.96
C ASP A 85 -4.85 -21.62 7.59
N SER A 86 -4.77 -20.59 6.76
CA SER A 86 -4.03 -20.61 5.49
C SER A 86 -3.27 -19.30 5.28
N PRO A 87 -2.14 -19.31 4.53
CA PRO A 87 -1.48 -18.09 4.15
C PRO A 87 -2.41 -17.18 3.33
N VAL A 88 -2.26 -15.88 3.51
CA VAL A 88 -3.03 -14.83 2.82
C VAL A 88 -2.04 -13.80 2.30
N SER A 89 -2.24 -13.34 1.08
CA SER A 89 -1.47 -12.25 0.48
C SER A 89 -2.34 -11.03 0.26
N GLY A 90 -1.85 -9.83 0.57
CA GLY A 90 -2.66 -8.62 0.45
C GLY A 90 -2.24 -7.48 1.35
N MET A 91 -3.21 -6.80 1.94
CA MET A 91 -3.05 -5.63 2.79
C MET A 91 -3.74 -5.82 4.14
N LEU A 92 -3.07 -5.44 5.22
CA LEU A 92 -3.62 -5.35 6.58
C LEU A 92 -3.63 -3.91 7.07
N ILE A 93 -4.61 -3.58 7.92
CA ILE A 93 -4.76 -2.31 8.60
C ILE A 93 -4.69 -2.54 10.10
N TYR A 94 -3.93 -1.70 10.80
CA TYR A 94 -3.72 -1.79 12.24
C TYR A 94 -4.14 -0.51 12.96
N ASP A 95 -4.59 -0.67 14.20
CA ASP A 95 -4.85 0.45 15.10
C ASP A 95 -3.53 1.05 15.66
N PRO A 96 -3.58 2.18 16.40
CA PRO A 96 -2.42 2.77 17.03
C PRO A 96 -1.72 1.89 18.08
N LYS A 97 -2.35 0.82 18.53
CA LYS A 97 -1.80 -0.17 19.48
C LYS A 97 -1.14 -1.34 18.76
N GLY A 98 -1.21 -1.38 17.40
CA GLY A 98 -0.68 -2.46 16.57
C GLY A 98 -1.58 -3.69 16.48
N ASN A 99 -2.85 -3.59 16.89
CA ASN A 99 -3.81 -4.68 16.67
C ASN A 99 -4.38 -4.62 15.25
N GLU A 100 -4.58 -5.76 14.63
CA GLU A 100 -5.24 -5.88 13.33
C GLU A 100 -6.69 -5.38 13.42
N ARG A 101 -7.10 -4.59 12.44
CA ARG A 101 -8.45 -4.01 12.30
C ARG A 101 -9.12 -4.37 10.98
N GLY A 102 -8.54 -5.32 10.27
CA GLY A 102 -9.05 -5.85 9.03
C GLY A 102 -8.02 -5.79 7.91
N GLY A 103 -8.46 -6.20 6.73
CA GLY A 103 -7.59 -6.23 5.58
C GLY A 103 -8.31 -6.62 4.31
N TYR A 104 -7.57 -6.54 3.20
CA TYR A 104 -7.98 -7.02 1.89
C TYR A 104 -6.91 -7.96 1.35
N GLY A 105 -7.28 -9.14 0.91
CA GLY A 105 -6.32 -10.11 0.41
C GLY A 105 -6.94 -11.27 -0.35
N THR A 106 -6.06 -12.17 -0.75
CA THR A 106 -6.42 -13.46 -1.36
C THR A 106 -5.84 -14.59 -0.52
N SER A 107 -6.58 -15.67 -0.39
CA SER A 107 -6.05 -16.90 0.22
C SER A 107 -5.03 -17.55 -0.71
N ASP A 108 -3.86 -17.89 -0.19
CA ASP A 108 -2.82 -18.63 -0.89
C ASP A 108 -3.01 -20.16 -0.72
N GLY A 109 -4.08 -20.59 -0.02
CA GLY A 109 -4.52 -21.97 0.15
C GLY A 109 -5.52 -22.43 -0.92
N GLY A 110 -6.11 -23.60 -0.75
CA GLY A 110 -6.95 -24.25 -1.77
C GLY A 110 -8.20 -23.47 -2.24
N ASP A 111 -8.73 -22.56 -1.42
CA ASP A 111 -9.84 -21.67 -1.79
C ASP A 111 -9.33 -20.32 -2.24
N LEU A 112 -8.95 -20.18 -3.50
CA LEU A 112 -8.42 -18.97 -4.13
C LEU A 112 -9.42 -17.79 -4.12
N GLY A 113 -9.98 -17.49 -2.96
CA GLY A 113 -10.95 -16.41 -2.79
C GLY A 113 -10.32 -15.07 -2.46
N ALA A 114 -10.96 -13.99 -2.88
CA ALA A 114 -10.65 -12.65 -2.41
C ALA A 114 -11.54 -12.31 -1.22
N LEU A 115 -10.96 -11.66 -0.21
CA LEU A 115 -11.67 -11.31 1.02
C LEU A 115 -11.34 -9.87 1.45
N LEU A 116 -12.34 -9.19 2.01
CA LEU A 116 -12.23 -7.92 2.72
C LEU A 116 -12.82 -8.11 4.11
N THR A 117 -12.06 -7.77 5.14
CA THR A 117 -12.50 -7.88 6.54
C THR A 117 -12.37 -6.56 7.26
N LEU A 118 -13.28 -6.30 8.19
CA LEU A 118 -13.17 -5.24 9.18
C LEU A 118 -13.45 -5.84 10.56
N ASP A 119 -12.58 -5.50 11.51
CA ASP A 119 -12.59 -6.05 12.85
C ASP A 119 -12.89 -4.96 13.88
N SER A 120 -13.80 -5.24 14.80
CA SER A 120 -13.94 -4.47 16.05
C SER A 120 -12.74 -4.77 16.97
N GLU A 121 -12.81 -4.34 18.22
CA GLU A 121 -11.75 -4.66 19.18
C GLU A 121 -11.70 -6.16 19.51
N ASN A 122 -12.84 -6.85 19.50
CA ASN A 122 -12.97 -8.23 19.99
C ASN A 122 -13.33 -9.24 18.90
N ASP A 123 -14.02 -8.79 17.84
CA ASP A 123 -14.60 -9.66 16.81
C ASP A 123 -14.45 -9.09 15.41
N GLN A 124 -14.45 -9.97 14.41
CA GLN A 124 -14.67 -9.61 13.03
C GLN A 124 -16.13 -9.25 12.84
N VAL A 125 -16.40 -8.02 12.38
CA VAL A 125 -17.77 -7.50 12.27
C VAL A 125 -18.23 -7.31 10.82
N PHE A 126 -17.31 -7.40 9.87
CA PHE A 126 -17.62 -7.35 8.45
C PHE A 126 -16.71 -8.30 7.67
N THR A 127 -17.30 -9.04 6.74
CA THR A 127 -16.58 -9.80 5.73
C THR A 127 -17.28 -9.68 4.39
N ALA A 128 -16.54 -9.36 3.34
CA ALA A 128 -16.95 -9.60 1.96
C ALA A 128 -15.98 -10.63 1.37
N TYR A 129 -16.53 -11.70 0.82
CA TYR A 129 -15.75 -12.83 0.36
C TYR A 129 -16.26 -13.32 -0.99
N ALA A 130 -15.34 -13.59 -1.91
CA ALA A 130 -15.67 -14.11 -3.24
C ALA A 130 -14.75 -15.27 -3.59
N ASN A 131 -15.34 -16.40 -3.96
CA ASN A 131 -14.66 -17.60 -4.45
C ASN A 131 -14.81 -17.77 -5.95
N ALA A 132 -13.74 -18.21 -6.61
CA ALA A 132 -13.84 -18.61 -7.99
C ALA A 132 -14.82 -19.78 -8.15
N GLY A 133 -15.87 -19.59 -8.97
CA GLY A 133 -16.84 -20.63 -9.32
C GLY A 133 -17.97 -20.89 -8.30
N SER A 134 -17.99 -20.23 -7.15
CA SER A 134 -19.02 -20.48 -6.12
C SER A 134 -19.80 -19.24 -5.66
N GLY A 135 -19.47 -18.05 -6.18
CA GLY A 135 -20.17 -16.82 -5.88
C GLY A 135 -19.53 -15.99 -4.77
N ALA A 136 -20.29 -15.06 -4.20
CA ALA A 136 -19.82 -14.13 -3.19
C ALA A 136 -20.77 -14.08 -1.99
N THR A 137 -20.20 -13.69 -0.84
CA THR A 137 -20.94 -13.49 0.41
C THR A 137 -20.51 -12.18 1.06
N VAL A 138 -21.47 -11.41 1.55
CA VAL A 138 -21.27 -10.31 2.48
C VAL A 138 -21.90 -10.67 3.81
N TRP A 139 -21.11 -10.55 4.86
CA TRP A 139 -21.52 -10.82 6.22
C TRP A 139 -21.24 -9.59 7.07
N VAL A 140 -22.26 -9.14 7.82
CA VAL A 140 -22.18 -8.04 8.78
C VAL A 140 -22.68 -8.53 10.13
N ALA A 141 -21.92 -8.28 11.17
CA ALA A 141 -22.26 -8.72 12.52
C ALA A 141 -22.00 -7.64 13.57
N ASN A 142 -22.46 -7.90 14.75
CA ASN A 142 -22.03 -7.18 15.94
C ASN A 142 -21.61 -8.16 17.05
N GLU A 143 -21.00 -7.65 18.11
CA GLU A 143 -20.51 -8.43 19.25
C GLU A 143 -21.63 -9.15 20.03
N LYS A 144 -22.92 -8.85 19.76
CA LYS A 144 -24.10 -9.53 20.32
C LYS A 144 -24.57 -10.68 19.42
N HIS A 145 -23.78 -11.10 18.44
CA HIS A 145 -24.10 -12.17 17.49
C HIS A 145 -25.39 -11.93 16.69
N GLN A 146 -25.68 -10.65 16.38
CA GLN A 146 -26.70 -10.28 15.41
C GLN A 146 -26.03 -10.17 14.05
N ASN A 147 -26.54 -10.91 13.06
CA ASN A 147 -25.88 -11.02 11.77
C ASN A 147 -26.84 -10.71 10.62
N VAL A 148 -26.30 -10.10 9.57
CA VAL A 148 -26.93 -9.98 8.25
C VAL A 148 -26.00 -10.64 7.25
N VAL A 149 -26.52 -11.58 6.46
CA VAL A 149 -25.80 -12.30 5.42
C VAL A 149 -26.50 -12.11 4.08
N MET A 150 -25.75 -11.66 3.09
CA MET A 150 -26.14 -11.70 1.68
C MET A 150 -25.18 -12.62 0.96
N SER A 151 -25.66 -13.65 0.31
CA SER A 151 -24.82 -14.64 -0.37
C SER A 151 -25.41 -15.06 -1.69
N THR A 152 -24.54 -15.30 -2.65
CA THR A 152 -24.84 -16.02 -3.90
C THR A 152 -24.08 -17.35 -3.96
N HIS A 153 -23.43 -17.74 -2.87
CA HIS A 153 -22.76 -19.04 -2.77
C HIS A 153 -23.80 -20.18 -2.78
N ASN A 154 -23.75 -21.02 -3.81
CA ASN A 154 -24.70 -22.10 -4.12
C ASN A 154 -26.15 -21.63 -4.38
N THR A 155 -26.69 -20.68 -3.63
CA THR A 155 -28.05 -20.16 -3.76
C THR A 155 -28.06 -18.71 -3.30
N ALA A 156 -28.76 -17.83 -4.05
CA ALA A 156 -28.92 -16.44 -3.63
C ALA A 156 -29.80 -16.39 -2.37
N VAL A 157 -29.27 -15.79 -1.29
CA VAL A 157 -29.95 -15.69 0.00
C VAL A 157 -29.67 -14.36 0.67
N LEU A 158 -30.70 -13.82 1.35
CA LEU A 158 -30.58 -12.77 2.35
C LEU A 158 -31.09 -13.36 3.67
N GLU A 159 -30.25 -13.37 4.70
CA GLU A 159 -30.59 -13.93 6.01
C GLU A 159 -30.23 -12.94 7.12
N ILE A 160 -31.12 -12.82 8.11
CA ILE A 160 -30.88 -12.04 9.34
C ILE A 160 -31.07 -12.98 10.52
N THR A 161 -30.08 -12.97 11.43
CA THR A 161 -30.09 -13.77 12.64
C THR A 161 -29.89 -12.94 13.89
N HIS A 162 -30.52 -13.38 15.00
CA HIS A 162 -30.25 -12.93 16.36
C HIS A 162 -29.72 -14.14 17.17
N GLY A 163 -28.42 -14.18 17.39
CA GLY A 163 -27.76 -15.37 17.94
C GLY A 163 -27.95 -16.56 17.00
N LYS A 164 -28.51 -17.65 17.52
CA LYS A 164 -28.81 -18.86 16.74
C LYS A 164 -30.19 -18.85 16.05
N LYS A 165 -31.00 -17.79 16.24
CA LYS A 165 -32.35 -17.70 15.68
C LYS A 165 -32.36 -16.95 14.37
N VAL A 166 -32.81 -17.57 13.29
CA VAL A 166 -33.14 -16.90 12.03
C VAL A 166 -34.43 -16.10 12.24
N VAL A 167 -34.38 -14.78 11.99
CA VAL A 167 -35.52 -13.87 12.12
C VAL A 167 -36.05 -13.43 10.76
N TYR A 168 -35.21 -13.52 9.72
CA TYR A 168 -35.61 -13.26 8.33
C TYR A 168 -34.75 -14.10 7.38
N LYS A 169 -35.36 -14.67 6.33
CA LYS A 169 -34.62 -15.37 5.26
C LYS A 169 -35.40 -15.29 3.95
N GLN A 170 -34.71 -14.90 2.88
CA GLN A 170 -35.22 -14.91 1.51
C GLN A 170 -34.19 -15.50 0.54
N PRO A 171 -34.58 -16.46 -0.32
CA PRO A 171 -35.84 -17.18 -0.29
C PRO A 171 -35.97 -17.99 0.99
N PRO A 172 -37.20 -18.27 1.42
CA PRO A 172 -37.44 -19.24 2.50
C PRO A 172 -36.85 -20.59 2.09
N ASP A 173 -36.49 -21.44 3.05
CA ASP A 173 -35.72 -22.65 2.79
C ASP A 173 -36.17 -23.43 1.55
N ALA A 174 -35.22 -24.04 0.84
CA ALA A 174 -35.40 -24.61 -0.53
C ALA A 174 -36.55 -25.64 -0.66
N ALA A 175 -37.15 -26.11 0.46
CA ALA A 175 -38.38 -26.89 0.46
C ALA A 175 -39.61 -26.06 -0.01
N ALA A 176 -39.59 -24.73 0.13
CA ALA A 176 -40.70 -23.85 -0.26
C ALA A 176 -40.65 -23.42 -1.75
N LEU A 177 -39.58 -23.68 -2.46
CA LEU A 177 -39.41 -23.34 -3.88
C LEU A 177 -39.83 -24.49 -4.83
N LYS A 178 -40.36 -25.60 -4.30
CA LYS A 178 -40.84 -26.75 -5.08
C LYS A 178 -42.39 -26.79 -5.21
N GLN A 179 -43.04 -25.64 -5.12
CA GLN A 179 -44.47 -25.51 -5.42
C GLN A 179 -44.69 -24.72 -6.71
#